data_91cad683a3f35b9adf2463276881bc89
#
_entry.id   91cad683a3f35b9adf2463276881bc89
#
_cell.length_a   1.000
_cell.length_b   1.000
_cell.length_c   1.000
_cell.angle_alpha   90.00
_cell.angle_beta   90.00
_cell.angle_gamma   90.00
#
_symmetry.space_group_name_H-M   'P 1'
#
loop_
_entity.id
_entity.type
_entity.pdbx_description
1 polymer ?
#
loop_
_entity_poly.entity_id
_entity_poly.type
_entity_poly.pdbx_seq_one_letter_code
_entity_poly.pdbx_strand_id
1 'polypeptide(L)'
;KGTGLEAYEWESDTFLLKGPELEKISFPELNTTVYGFSYWQDQIEDPLYDSLRPEEEGDEIKILLAHGGDEKHIPIHRERLKWSGFDYIALGHIHKPEVIFEDLMAYAGSLEPLDHTETGRHGFMEGEISEERQIITFHPFSRREYVRTEVYVTEEMSGEEILDRIDTEISYRGSENIHEIILQGTMDPQIELDIERIQERYRISGITDQTKSIWERRDLSREDNLLMRRVAELLEDEPKALAYAMEALELSEEREV
;
A
#
# COMPACT_ATOMS: atom_id res chain seq x y z
N LYS A 1 -19.75 -21.40 -5.17
CA LYS A 1 -20.72 -20.49 -5.83
C LYS A 1 -20.00 -19.95 -7.04
N GLY A 2 -20.47 -20.29 -8.28
CA GLY A 2 -19.82 -19.88 -9.51
C GLY A 2 -19.62 -18.38 -9.56
N THR A 3 -18.45 -17.96 -9.95
CA THR A 3 -18.17 -16.56 -10.26
C THR A 3 -19.02 -16.22 -11.50
N GLY A 4 -19.58 -15.02 -11.61
CA GLY A 4 -20.35 -14.60 -12.79
C GLY A 4 -19.62 -14.76 -14.13
N LEU A 5 -18.32 -15.06 -14.10
CA LEU A 5 -17.45 -15.37 -15.24
C LEU A 5 -17.83 -16.68 -15.97
N GLU A 6 -18.44 -17.65 -15.30
CA GLU A 6 -18.90 -18.90 -15.93
C GLU A 6 -20.11 -18.68 -16.84
N ALA A 7 -20.91 -17.66 -16.58
CA ALA A 7 -22.09 -17.29 -17.36
C ALA A 7 -21.81 -16.26 -18.47
N TYR A 8 -20.55 -15.74 -18.52
CA TYR A 8 -20.16 -14.76 -19.52
C TYR A 8 -19.82 -15.43 -20.86
N GLU A 9 -20.38 -14.93 -21.96
CA GLU A 9 -20.00 -15.37 -23.31
C GLU A 9 -18.67 -14.71 -23.71
N TRP A 10 -17.59 -15.51 -23.61
CA TRP A 10 -16.27 -15.08 -24.01
C TRP A 10 -16.11 -15.05 -25.54
N GLU A 11 -15.31 -14.15 -26.04
CA GLU A 11 -14.94 -14.11 -27.45
C GLU A 11 -14.17 -15.38 -27.85
N SER A 12 -14.20 -15.72 -29.15
CA SER A 12 -13.65 -16.99 -29.66
C SER A 12 -12.14 -17.16 -29.51
N ASP A 13 -11.42 -16.06 -29.26
CA ASP A 13 -9.98 -15.98 -29.04
C ASP A 13 -9.60 -15.91 -27.54
N THR A 14 -10.59 -16.07 -26.67
CA THR A 14 -10.40 -16.12 -25.20
C THR A 14 -10.28 -17.56 -24.72
N PHE A 15 -9.19 -17.89 -24.07
CA PHE A 15 -8.94 -19.22 -23.52
C PHE A 15 -9.05 -19.19 -22.00
N LEU A 16 -9.82 -20.10 -21.44
CA LEU A 16 -10.03 -20.21 -19.99
C LEU A 16 -9.43 -21.52 -19.47
N LEU A 17 -8.55 -21.39 -18.49
CA LEU A 17 -8.09 -22.51 -17.66
C LEU A 17 -9.15 -22.72 -16.58
N LYS A 18 -9.82 -23.87 -16.55
CA LYS A 18 -11.02 -24.12 -15.74
C LYS A 18 -10.85 -25.14 -14.64
N GLY A 19 -9.83 -26.00 -14.78
CA GLY A 19 -9.61 -27.12 -13.88
C GLY A 19 -8.76 -26.75 -12.65
N PRO A 20 -8.83 -27.58 -11.60
CA PRO A 20 -7.91 -27.51 -10.46
C PRO A 20 -6.55 -28.13 -10.76
N GLU A 21 -6.41 -28.83 -11.87
CA GLU A 21 -5.16 -29.43 -12.32
C GLU A 21 -4.46 -28.50 -13.30
N LEU A 22 -3.15 -28.69 -13.46
CA LEU A 22 -2.36 -27.91 -14.40
C LEU A 22 -2.87 -28.18 -15.84
N GLU A 23 -3.38 -27.14 -16.46
CA GLU A 23 -3.78 -27.11 -17.87
C GLU A 23 -2.73 -26.36 -18.68
N LYS A 24 -2.73 -26.61 -20.01
CA LYS A 24 -1.87 -25.86 -20.94
C LYS A 24 -2.63 -25.45 -22.19
N ILE A 25 -2.25 -24.29 -22.73
CA ILE A 25 -2.77 -23.76 -23.98
C ILE A 25 -1.56 -23.40 -24.85
N SER A 26 -1.45 -24.05 -26.03
CA SER A 26 -0.36 -23.84 -26.94
C SER A 26 -0.73 -22.88 -28.06
N PHE A 27 0.17 -21.97 -28.39
CA PHE A 27 0.11 -21.00 -29.46
C PHE A 27 1.24 -21.30 -30.45
N PRO A 28 1.05 -22.25 -31.38
CA PRO A 28 2.10 -22.71 -32.28
C PRO A 28 2.72 -21.61 -33.15
N GLU A 29 1.91 -20.61 -33.56
CA GLU A 29 2.33 -19.45 -34.32
C GLU A 29 3.29 -18.53 -33.57
N LEU A 30 3.27 -18.58 -32.24
CA LEU A 30 4.15 -17.81 -31.34
C LEU A 30 5.25 -18.68 -30.71
N ASN A 31 5.33 -19.97 -31.08
CA ASN A 31 6.20 -20.94 -30.41
C ASN A 31 6.11 -20.86 -28.88
N THR A 32 4.86 -20.76 -28.34
CA THR A 32 4.63 -20.49 -26.93
C THR A 32 3.55 -21.39 -26.36
N THR A 33 3.78 -21.91 -25.14
CA THR A 33 2.76 -22.61 -24.36
C THR A 33 2.55 -21.94 -23.01
N VAL A 34 1.31 -21.67 -22.69
CA VAL A 34 0.87 -21.05 -21.44
C VAL A 34 0.29 -22.12 -20.52
N TYR A 35 0.78 -22.16 -19.29
CA TYR A 35 0.38 -23.11 -18.25
C TYR A 35 -0.33 -22.37 -17.12
N GLY A 36 -1.28 -23.05 -16.47
CA GLY A 36 -1.97 -22.52 -15.30
C GLY A 36 -3.11 -23.42 -14.85
N PHE A 37 -3.80 -23.02 -13.80
CA PHE A 37 -5.02 -23.66 -13.32
C PHE A 37 -5.92 -22.64 -12.62
N SER A 38 -7.18 -23.00 -12.37
CA SER A 38 -8.15 -22.15 -11.69
C SER A 38 -8.38 -22.55 -10.25
N TYR A 39 -8.73 -21.58 -9.43
CA TYR A 39 -9.21 -21.81 -8.06
C TYR A 39 -10.52 -22.61 -8.07
N TRP A 40 -10.64 -23.56 -7.14
CA TRP A 40 -11.86 -24.36 -6.93
C TRP A 40 -12.48 -24.15 -5.54
N GLN A 41 -11.80 -23.40 -4.69
CA GLN A 41 -12.25 -23.00 -3.36
C GLN A 41 -11.67 -21.63 -2.99
N ASP A 42 -12.27 -20.97 -2.00
CA ASP A 42 -11.91 -19.60 -1.62
C ASP A 42 -10.50 -19.50 -1.01
N GLN A 43 -10.05 -20.54 -0.29
CA GLN A 43 -8.74 -20.59 0.35
C GLN A 43 -8.03 -21.91 -0.01
N ILE A 44 -6.78 -21.82 -0.40
CA ILE A 44 -5.92 -22.95 -0.72
C ILE A 44 -4.56 -22.69 -0.03
N GLU A 45 -4.31 -23.39 1.06
CA GLU A 45 -3.11 -23.18 1.90
C GLU A 45 -1.90 -24.03 1.43
N ASP A 46 -2.11 -24.93 0.49
CA ASP A 46 -1.02 -25.74 -0.08
C ASP A 46 -0.24 -24.95 -1.14
N PRO A 47 1.11 -25.01 -1.13
CA PRO A 47 1.98 -24.32 -2.08
C PRO A 47 2.05 -25.04 -3.44
N LEU A 48 0.94 -25.09 -4.15
CA LEU A 48 0.75 -25.93 -5.34
C LEU A 48 1.72 -25.58 -6.49
N TYR A 49 2.09 -24.31 -6.65
CA TYR A 49 2.98 -23.86 -7.72
C TYR A 49 4.43 -24.35 -7.54
N ASP A 50 4.87 -24.61 -6.32
CA ASP A 50 6.27 -24.97 -6.02
C ASP A 50 6.74 -26.26 -6.71
N SER A 51 5.82 -27.19 -6.95
CA SER A 51 6.09 -28.48 -7.57
C SER A 51 5.88 -28.52 -9.08
N LEU A 52 5.33 -27.44 -9.65
CA LEU A 52 5.04 -27.39 -11.07
C LEU A 52 6.32 -27.36 -11.89
N ARG A 53 6.29 -28.08 -12.99
CA ARG A 53 7.32 -28.08 -14.02
C ARG A 53 6.65 -28.09 -15.39
N PRO A 54 7.14 -27.34 -16.37
CA PRO A 54 6.66 -27.46 -17.74
C PRO A 54 7.08 -28.81 -18.32
N GLU A 55 6.48 -29.19 -19.42
CA GLU A 55 6.92 -30.35 -20.17
C GLU A 55 8.34 -30.15 -20.72
N GLU A 56 9.19 -31.17 -20.65
CA GLU A 56 10.59 -31.09 -21.06
C GLU A 56 10.78 -31.09 -22.59
N GLU A 57 9.76 -31.53 -23.34
CA GLU A 57 9.84 -31.64 -24.80
C GLU A 57 9.56 -30.31 -25.48
N GLY A 58 10.46 -29.91 -26.39
CA GLY A 58 10.33 -28.74 -27.27
C GLY A 58 11.09 -27.50 -26.79
N ASP A 59 11.49 -26.68 -27.77
CA ASP A 59 12.17 -25.41 -27.57
C ASP A 59 11.19 -24.22 -27.48
N GLU A 60 9.91 -24.49 -27.16
CA GLU A 60 8.87 -23.48 -27.03
C GLU A 60 9.04 -22.64 -25.76
N ILE A 61 8.60 -21.38 -25.84
CA ILE A 61 8.50 -20.49 -24.68
C ILE A 61 7.42 -20.98 -23.73
N LYS A 62 7.73 -21.15 -22.47
CA LYS A 62 6.84 -21.74 -21.43
C LYS A 62 6.50 -20.68 -20.39
N ILE A 63 5.26 -20.24 -20.39
CA ILE A 63 4.77 -19.18 -19.48
C ILE A 63 3.84 -19.80 -18.44
N LEU A 64 4.08 -19.55 -17.16
CA LEU A 64 3.16 -19.88 -16.06
C LEU A 64 2.28 -18.67 -15.72
N LEU A 65 0.95 -18.86 -15.76
CA LEU A 65 -0.01 -17.95 -15.14
C LEU A 65 -0.36 -18.48 -13.76
N ALA A 66 -0.05 -17.72 -12.72
CA ALA A 66 -0.30 -18.12 -11.35
C ALA A 66 -1.03 -17.00 -10.58
N HIS A 67 -1.93 -17.40 -9.68
CA HIS A 67 -2.69 -16.47 -8.85
C HIS A 67 -2.58 -16.90 -7.39
N GLY A 68 -1.95 -16.10 -6.54
CA GLY A 68 -1.71 -16.43 -5.14
C GLY A 68 -0.48 -15.73 -4.57
N GLY A 69 0.02 -16.26 -3.45
CA GLY A 69 1.27 -15.79 -2.84
C GLY A 69 1.18 -15.35 -1.40
N ASP A 70 -0.01 -15.32 -0.79
CA ASP A 70 -0.17 -15.22 0.66
C ASP A 70 -0.47 -16.58 1.30
N GLU A 71 -0.53 -16.64 2.63
CA GLU A 71 -0.67 -17.89 3.39
C GLU A 71 -1.99 -18.66 3.11
N LYS A 72 -3.04 -17.96 2.66
CA LYS A 72 -4.38 -18.52 2.42
C LYS A 72 -4.69 -18.74 0.94
N HIS A 73 -3.91 -18.14 0.07
CA HIS A 73 -4.17 -18.14 -1.37
C HIS A 73 -2.94 -18.64 -2.11
N ILE A 74 -2.76 -19.96 -2.11
CA ILE A 74 -1.66 -20.72 -2.70
C ILE A 74 -0.31 -20.06 -2.41
N PRO A 75 0.28 -20.34 -1.25
CA PRO A 75 1.59 -19.82 -0.89
C PRO A 75 2.64 -20.12 -1.96
N ILE A 76 3.51 -19.16 -2.24
CA ILE A 76 4.55 -19.27 -3.27
C ILE A 76 5.93 -19.14 -2.62
N HIS A 77 6.73 -20.19 -2.71
CA HIS A 77 8.14 -20.13 -2.34
C HIS A 77 8.94 -19.64 -3.55
N ARG A 78 9.18 -18.34 -3.64
CA ARG A 78 9.78 -17.63 -4.77
C ARG A 78 11.04 -18.34 -5.33
N GLU A 79 11.94 -18.75 -4.45
CA GLU A 79 13.18 -19.45 -4.85
C GLU A 79 12.95 -20.84 -5.46
N ARG A 80 11.91 -21.55 -5.03
CA ARG A 80 11.56 -22.85 -5.65
C ARG A 80 10.98 -22.66 -7.03
N LEU A 81 10.09 -21.70 -7.15
CA LEU A 81 9.40 -21.39 -8.40
C LEU A 81 10.37 -20.80 -9.45
N LYS A 82 11.39 -20.06 -9.02
CA LYS A 82 12.48 -19.57 -9.87
C LYS A 82 13.15 -20.67 -10.68
N TRP A 83 13.32 -21.85 -10.07
CA TRP A 83 13.99 -22.98 -10.69
C TRP A 83 13.02 -24.02 -11.27
N SER A 84 11.78 -23.60 -11.56
CA SER A 84 10.76 -24.50 -12.10
C SER A 84 10.95 -24.87 -13.57
N GLY A 85 11.68 -24.06 -14.33
CA GLY A 85 11.92 -24.26 -15.76
C GLY A 85 10.92 -23.53 -16.67
N PHE A 86 10.07 -22.66 -16.12
CA PHE A 86 9.29 -21.71 -16.93
C PHE A 86 10.18 -20.54 -17.35
N ASP A 87 9.97 -20.03 -18.57
CA ASP A 87 10.68 -18.86 -19.08
C ASP A 87 10.14 -17.58 -18.46
N TYR A 88 8.82 -17.49 -18.24
CA TYR A 88 8.19 -16.38 -17.52
C TYR A 88 7.10 -16.87 -16.58
N ILE A 89 6.98 -16.19 -15.43
CA ILE A 89 5.99 -16.48 -14.41
C ILE A 89 5.21 -15.20 -14.11
N ALA A 90 4.02 -15.13 -14.68
CA ALA A 90 3.10 -14.02 -14.48
C ALA A 90 2.24 -14.28 -13.24
N LEU A 91 2.42 -13.46 -12.21
CA LEU A 91 1.72 -13.57 -10.93
C LEU A 91 0.59 -12.56 -10.80
N GLY A 92 -0.55 -13.03 -10.32
CA GLY A 92 -1.68 -12.21 -9.88
C GLY A 92 -1.95 -12.41 -8.39
N HIS A 93 -3.02 -11.82 -7.87
CA HIS A 93 -3.47 -11.78 -6.48
C HIS A 93 -2.93 -10.59 -5.69
N ILE A 94 -1.64 -10.36 -5.67
CA ILE A 94 -1.05 -9.21 -4.98
C ILE A 94 -1.24 -7.98 -5.87
N HIS A 95 -1.99 -6.99 -5.36
CA HIS A 95 -2.35 -5.80 -6.15
C HIS A 95 -1.21 -4.80 -6.30
N LYS A 96 -0.19 -4.88 -5.44
CA LYS A 96 1.00 -4.05 -5.56
C LYS A 96 1.93 -4.65 -6.63
N PRO A 97 2.32 -3.88 -7.66
CA PRO A 97 3.29 -4.33 -8.65
C PRO A 97 4.65 -4.64 -8.00
N GLU A 98 5.20 -5.80 -8.31
CA GLU A 98 6.50 -6.22 -7.76
C GLU A 98 7.26 -7.08 -8.80
N VAL A 99 8.43 -6.64 -9.21
CA VAL A 99 9.38 -7.48 -9.94
C VAL A 99 10.15 -8.32 -8.91
N ILE A 100 9.90 -9.62 -8.89
CA ILE A 100 10.51 -10.55 -7.93
C ILE A 100 11.90 -10.98 -8.42
N PHE A 101 11.94 -11.42 -9.67
CA PHE A 101 13.18 -11.71 -10.39
C PHE A 101 13.11 -11.05 -11.76
N GLU A 102 14.09 -10.23 -12.07
CA GLU A 102 14.16 -9.49 -13.32
C GLU A 102 13.95 -10.42 -14.52
N ASP A 103 13.11 -9.99 -15.44
CA ASP A 103 12.70 -10.70 -16.65
C ASP A 103 12.09 -12.10 -16.47
N LEU A 104 12.03 -12.65 -15.27
CA LEU A 104 11.55 -13.99 -15.01
C LEU A 104 10.21 -14.05 -14.26
N MET A 105 10.02 -13.24 -13.22
CA MET A 105 8.86 -13.37 -12.34
C MET A 105 8.40 -12.04 -11.78
N ALA A 106 7.13 -11.70 -11.98
CA ALA A 106 6.57 -10.46 -11.48
C ALA A 106 5.08 -10.58 -11.12
N TYR A 107 4.67 -9.84 -10.08
CA TYR A 107 3.27 -9.46 -9.88
C TYR A 107 2.96 -8.24 -10.73
N ALA A 108 1.98 -8.35 -11.62
CA ALA A 108 1.54 -7.20 -12.41
C ALA A 108 0.86 -6.13 -11.56
N GLY A 109 0.26 -6.53 -10.45
CA GLY A 109 -0.56 -5.66 -9.62
C GLY A 109 -1.94 -5.40 -10.20
N SER A 110 -2.61 -4.38 -9.69
CA SER A 110 -3.86 -3.83 -10.25
C SER A 110 -3.57 -2.60 -11.11
N LEU A 111 -4.43 -2.31 -12.08
CA LEU A 111 -4.29 -1.12 -12.95
C LEU A 111 -4.48 0.21 -12.20
N GLU A 112 -5.36 0.19 -11.20
CA GLU A 112 -5.60 1.30 -10.27
C GLU A 112 -5.57 0.75 -8.84
N PRO A 113 -5.14 1.52 -7.85
CA PRO A 113 -5.20 1.08 -6.45
C PRO A 113 -6.65 0.95 -6.00
N LEU A 114 -6.98 -0.11 -5.27
CA LEU A 114 -8.34 -0.40 -4.81
C LEU A 114 -8.66 0.23 -3.45
N ASP A 115 -7.65 0.41 -2.61
CA ASP A 115 -7.81 1.04 -1.29
C ASP A 115 -6.55 1.77 -0.83
N HIS A 116 -6.64 2.43 0.33
CA HIS A 116 -5.57 3.26 0.90
C HIS A 116 -4.31 2.52 1.34
N THR A 117 -4.35 1.19 1.43
CA THR A 117 -3.16 0.37 1.77
C THR A 117 -2.28 0.11 0.56
N GLU A 118 -2.84 0.26 -0.65
CA GLU A 118 -2.17 0.05 -1.92
C GLU A 118 -1.48 1.34 -2.40
N THR A 119 -0.42 1.72 -1.71
CA THR A 119 0.32 2.95 -2.00
C THR A 119 1.30 2.79 -3.16
N GLY A 120 1.56 3.90 -3.88
CA GLY A 120 2.52 3.96 -4.98
C GLY A 120 1.86 3.72 -6.34
N ARG A 121 2.71 3.58 -7.36
CA ARG A 121 2.24 3.46 -8.74
C ARG A 121 1.66 2.10 -9.05
N HIS A 122 0.51 2.11 -9.72
CA HIS A 122 -0.16 0.94 -10.26
C HIS A 122 -0.13 0.96 -11.80
N GLY A 123 -0.26 -0.22 -12.42
CA GLY A 123 -0.12 -0.35 -13.85
C GLY A 123 -0.13 -1.79 -14.33
N PHE A 124 0.67 -2.08 -15.35
CA PHE A 124 0.75 -3.41 -15.95
C PHE A 124 2.19 -3.77 -16.33
N MET A 125 2.43 -5.06 -16.53
CA MET A 125 3.67 -5.57 -17.09
C MET A 125 3.52 -5.78 -18.58
N GLU A 126 4.49 -5.31 -19.37
CA GLU A 126 4.66 -5.62 -20.78
C GLU A 126 5.89 -6.52 -20.93
N GLY A 127 5.77 -7.59 -21.72
CA GLY A 127 6.85 -8.53 -21.93
C GLY A 127 7.15 -8.79 -23.39
N GLU A 128 8.43 -8.80 -23.75
CA GLU A 128 8.95 -9.33 -25.01
C GLU A 128 9.80 -10.56 -24.68
N ILE A 129 9.37 -11.74 -25.11
CA ILE A 129 10.03 -13.01 -24.82
C ILE A 129 10.33 -13.71 -26.13
N SER A 130 11.60 -14.05 -26.37
CA SER A 130 12.08 -14.82 -27.51
C SER A 130 13.23 -15.72 -27.07
N GLU A 131 13.71 -16.58 -27.93
CA GLU A 131 14.89 -17.43 -27.65
C GLU A 131 16.16 -16.62 -27.34
N GLU A 132 16.27 -15.40 -27.89
CA GLU A 132 17.47 -14.55 -27.77
C GLU A 132 17.32 -13.47 -26.70
N ARG A 133 16.08 -13.10 -26.36
CA ARG A 133 15.81 -11.91 -25.53
C ARG A 133 14.56 -12.11 -24.68
N GLN A 134 14.70 -11.70 -23.43
CA GLN A 134 13.59 -11.62 -22.50
C GLN A 134 13.66 -10.29 -21.77
N ILE A 135 12.60 -9.50 -21.88
CA ILE A 135 12.48 -8.20 -21.20
C ILE A 135 11.07 -8.05 -20.69
N ILE A 136 10.94 -7.78 -19.43
CA ILE A 136 9.68 -7.49 -18.77
C ILE A 136 9.74 -6.09 -18.16
N THR A 137 8.83 -5.22 -18.58
CA THR A 137 8.83 -3.82 -18.17
C THR A 137 7.52 -3.47 -17.48
N PHE A 138 7.61 -2.81 -16.32
CA PHE A 138 6.44 -2.22 -15.67
C PHE A 138 6.09 -0.88 -16.29
N HIS A 139 4.82 -0.72 -16.68
CA HIS A 139 4.24 0.52 -17.20
C HIS A 139 3.27 1.10 -16.19
N PRO A 140 3.58 2.26 -15.58
CA PRO A 140 2.62 2.97 -14.74
C PRO A 140 1.41 3.39 -15.57
N PHE A 141 0.21 3.09 -15.08
CA PHE A 141 -1.04 3.35 -15.79
C PHE A 141 -2.07 4.08 -14.91
N SER A 142 -2.00 3.92 -13.59
CA SER A 142 -2.93 4.52 -12.65
C SER A 142 -2.99 6.04 -12.80
N ARG A 143 -4.21 6.58 -12.74
CA ARG A 143 -4.43 8.03 -12.78
C ARG A 143 -4.07 8.70 -11.47
N ARG A 144 -4.12 7.95 -10.36
CA ARG A 144 -3.90 8.43 -9.00
C ARG A 144 -3.18 7.39 -8.18
N GLU A 145 -2.46 7.88 -7.20
CA GLU A 145 -1.84 7.06 -6.18
C GLU A 145 -2.47 7.37 -4.82
N TYR A 146 -2.52 6.39 -3.93
CA TYR A 146 -2.68 6.69 -2.51
C TYR A 146 -1.32 7.09 -1.95
N VAL A 147 -1.25 8.28 -1.37
CA VAL A 147 -0.01 8.89 -0.88
C VAL A 147 -0.14 9.21 0.60
N ARG A 148 0.79 8.71 1.40
CA ARG A 148 0.95 9.18 2.78
C ARG A 148 1.69 10.49 2.77
N THR A 149 1.00 11.54 3.25
CA THR A 149 1.50 12.90 3.29
C THR A 149 1.79 13.28 4.74
N GLU A 150 3.04 13.09 5.13
CA GLU A 150 3.51 13.50 6.45
C GLU A 150 3.73 15.00 6.46
N VAL A 151 3.11 15.67 7.44
CA VAL A 151 3.17 17.12 7.65
C VAL A 151 3.74 17.38 9.04
N TYR A 152 4.93 17.95 9.07
CA TYR A 152 5.58 18.27 10.33
C TYR A 152 5.18 19.65 10.79
N VAL A 153 4.63 19.75 11.99
CA VAL A 153 4.16 20.97 12.61
C VAL A 153 4.96 21.29 13.87
N THR A 154 5.04 22.58 14.21
CA THR A 154 5.66 23.07 15.44
C THR A 154 4.66 23.87 16.25
N GLU A 155 4.90 24.03 17.53
CA GLU A 155 4.00 24.69 18.47
C GLU A 155 3.74 26.17 18.13
N GLU A 156 4.72 26.83 17.49
CA GLU A 156 4.58 28.24 17.11
C GLU A 156 3.69 28.46 15.88
N MET A 157 3.34 27.37 15.15
CA MET A 157 2.52 27.47 13.95
C MET A 157 1.06 27.73 14.32
N SER A 158 0.46 28.73 13.68
CA SER A 158 -0.98 28.96 13.71
C SER A 158 -1.73 27.91 12.87
N GLY A 159 -3.04 27.77 13.08
CA GLY A 159 -3.86 26.88 12.27
C GLY A 159 -3.79 27.17 10.77
N GLU A 160 -3.71 28.44 10.35
CA GLU A 160 -3.53 28.84 8.95
C GLU A 160 -2.17 28.39 8.40
N GLU A 161 -1.09 28.52 9.14
CA GLU A 161 0.25 28.07 8.72
C GLU A 161 0.31 26.54 8.60
N ILE A 162 -0.40 25.80 9.46
CA ILE A 162 -0.52 24.34 9.35
C ILE A 162 -1.30 23.97 8.07
N LEU A 163 -2.40 24.63 7.78
CA LEU A 163 -3.18 24.39 6.54
C LEU A 163 -2.36 24.73 5.29
N ASP A 164 -1.58 25.80 5.29
CA ASP A 164 -0.70 26.17 4.20
C ASP A 164 0.45 25.16 4.04
N ARG A 165 0.92 24.59 5.14
CA ARG A 165 1.90 23.52 5.11
C ARG A 165 1.34 22.24 4.49
N ILE A 166 0.11 21.86 4.88
CA ILE A 166 -0.62 20.73 4.28
C ILE A 166 -0.77 20.95 2.77
N ASP A 167 -1.22 22.13 2.34
CA ASP A 167 -1.36 22.50 0.94
C ASP A 167 -0.05 22.37 0.16
N THR A 168 1.04 22.82 0.74
CA THR A 168 2.39 22.72 0.16
C THR A 168 2.82 21.27 -0.02
N GLU A 169 2.67 20.43 1.01
CA GLU A 169 3.05 19.02 0.96
C GLU A 169 2.20 18.22 -0.05
N ILE A 170 0.88 18.48 -0.11
CA ILE A 170 -0.01 17.88 -1.11
C ILE A 170 0.42 18.30 -2.52
N SER A 171 0.68 19.58 -2.74
CA SER A 171 1.09 20.12 -4.05
C SER A 171 2.42 19.51 -4.52
N TYR A 172 3.35 19.31 -3.60
CA TYR A 172 4.65 18.67 -3.88
C TYR A 172 4.51 17.19 -4.27
N ARG A 173 3.55 16.46 -3.64
CA ARG A 173 3.32 15.03 -3.86
C ARG A 173 2.31 14.72 -4.96
N GLY A 174 1.73 15.72 -5.60
CA GLY A 174 0.75 15.63 -6.68
C GLY A 174 -0.69 15.82 -6.19
N SER A 175 -1.25 16.96 -6.51
CA SER A 175 -2.62 17.37 -6.10
C SER A 175 -3.73 16.50 -6.71
N GLU A 176 -3.43 15.72 -7.74
CA GLU A 176 -4.33 14.73 -8.35
C GLU A 176 -4.49 13.45 -7.52
N ASN A 177 -3.54 13.16 -6.64
CA ASN A 177 -3.50 11.96 -5.83
C ASN A 177 -4.53 11.94 -4.70
N ILE A 178 -4.66 10.81 -4.02
CA ILE A 178 -5.50 10.62 -2.84
C ILE A 178 -4.57 10.60 -1.62
N HIS A 179 -4.71 11.58 -0.73
CA HIS A 179 -3.79 11.78 0.37
C HIS A 179 -4.35 11.26 1.70
N GLU A 180 -3.55 10.47 2.40
CA GLU A 180 -3.69 10.23 3.84
C GLU A 180 -2.74 11.21 4.54
N ILE A 181 -3.29 12.21 5.23
CA ILE A 181 -2.50 13.24 5.92
C ILE A 181 -2.13 12.73 7.31
N ILE A 182 -0.87 12.81 7.66
CA ILE A 182 -0.35 12.45 8.99
C ILE A 182 0.33 13.69 9.57
N LEU A 183 -0.31 14.32 10.55
CA LEU A 183 0.29 15.43 11.29
C LEU A 183 1.26 14.87 12.32
N GLN A 184 2.47 15.39 12.35
CA GLN A 184 3.54 14.99 13.26
C GLN A 184 4.21 16.19 13.90
N GLY A 185 4.85 15.99 15.03
CA GLY A 185 5.60 17.06 15.72
C GLY A 185 4.90 17.59 16.95
N THR A 186 4.92 18.90 17.15
CA THR A 186 4.35 19.55 18.33
C THR A 186 3.29 20.56 17.88
N MET A 187 2.07 20.47 18.42
CA MET A 187 0.97 21.38 18.11
C MET A 187 0.33 21.88 19.41
N ASP A 188 -0.03 23.18 19.41
CA ASP A 188 -0.84 23.74 20.46
C ASP A 188 -2.22 23.04 20.46
N PRO A 189 -2.64 22.41 21.56
CA PRO A 189 -3.91 21.68 21.64
C PRO A 189 -5.15 22.59 21.51
N GLN A 190 -5.00 23.91 21.55
CA GLN A 190 -6.09 24.87 21.32
C GLN A 190 -6.35 25.13 19.82
N ILE A 191 -5.44 24.69 18.94
CA ILE A 191 -5.63 24.88 17.51
C ILE A 191 -6.70 23.93 16.99
N GLU A 192 -7.73 24.49 16.42
CA GLU A 192 -8.74 23.80 15.62
C GLU A 192 -8.44 24.01 14.13
N LEU A 193 -8.16 22.92 13.41
CA LEU A 193 -7.88 22.99 11.98
C LEU A 193 -9.20 22.94 11.18
N ASP A 194 -9.39 23.88 10.28
CA ASP A 194 -10.47 23.84 9.29
C ASP A 194 -10.12 22.83 8.17
N ILE A 195 -10.31 21.56 8.49
CA ILE A 195 -10.01 20.44 7.60
C ILE A 195 -10.93 20.44 6.37
N GLU A 196 -12.17 20.93 6.48
CA GLU A 196 -13.12 21.00 5.37
C GLU A 196 -12.54 21.78 4.19
N ARG A 197 -11.82 22.86 4.47
CA ARG A 197 -11.13 23.68 3.46
C ARG A 197 -10.12 22.87 2.61
N ILE A 198 -9.42 21.91 3.23
CA ILE A 198 -8.48 21.04 2.52
C ILE A 198 -9.24 19.97 1.72
N GLN A 199 -10.29 19.37 2.31
CA GLN A 199 -11.11 18.35 1.66
C GLN A 199 -11.89 18.88 0.44
N GLU A 200 -12.28 20.16 0.43
CA GLU A 200 -12.90 20.79 -0.72
C GLU A 200 -11.96 20.90 -1.94
N ARG A 201 -10.66 21.03 -1.69
CA ARG A 201 -9.65 21.22 -2.75
C ARG A 201 -8.99 19.92 -3.22
N TYR A 202 -8.81 18.97 -2.31
CA TYR A 202 -8.03 17.76 -2.54
C TYR A 202 -8.81 16.50 -2.15
N ARG A 203 -8.35 15.37 -2.67
CA ARG A 203 -8.89 14.06 -2.30
C ARG A 203 -8.18 13.57 -1.06
N ILE A 204 -8.87 13.61 0.07
CA ILE A 204 -8.32 13.18 1.35
C ILE A 204 -9.02 11.88 1.77
N SER A 205 -8.26 10.81 1.92
CA SER A 205 -8.75 9.50 2.39
C SER A 205 -8.85 9.44 3.92
N GLY A 206 -8.01 10.21 4.61
CA GLY A 206 -8.00 10.28 6.07
C GLY A 206 -7.01 11.32 6.58
N ILE A 207 -7.22 11.74 7.83
CA ILE A 207 -6.28 12.60 8.55
C ILE A 207 -6.03 11.96 9.91
N THR A 208 -4.76 11.73 10.20
CA THR A 208 -4.31 11.17 11.47
C THR A 208 -3.46 12.20 12.18
N ASP A 209 -3.91 12.63 13.36
CA ASP A 209 -3.14 13.52 14.22
C ASP A 209 -2.26 12.67 15.16
N GLN A 210 -0.94 12.75 14.96
CA GLN A 210 0.11 12.15 15.78
C GLN A 210 0.95 13.23 16.48
N THR A 211 0.47 14.45 16.49
CA THR A 211 1.15 15.54 17.19
C THR A 211 1.07 15.35 18.70
N LYS A 212 1.99 15.97 19.39
CA LYS A 212 2.02 16.03 20.85
C LYS A 212 2.07 17.49 21.30
N SER A 213 1.48 17.79 22.45
CA SER A 213 1.74 19.07 23.08
C SER A 213 3.17 19.15 23.62
N ILE A 214 3.67 20.36 23.87
CA ILE A 214 4.97 20.55 24.52
C ILE A 214 5.04 19.84 25.87
N TRP A 215 3.91 19.78 26.55
CA TRP A 215 3.79 19.19 27.89
C TRP A 215 3.92 17.67 27.89
N GLU A 216 3.46 16.99 26.85
CA GLU A 216 3.66 15.54 26.66
C GLU A 216 5.12 15.18 26.34
N ARG A 217 5.88 16.12 25.80
CA ARG A 217 7.30 15.91 25.46
C ARG A 217 8.23 16.27 26.61
N ARG A 218 7.77 17.07 27.58
CA ARG A 218 8.57 17.53 28.72
C ARG A 218 8.59 16.45 29.81
N ASP A 219 9.77 16.19 30.38
CA ASP A 219 9.88 15.30 31.55
C ASP A 219 9.38 16.03 32.82
N LEU A 220 8.07 16.01 33.01
CA LEU A 220 7.41 16.68 34.14
C LEU A 220 7.70 16.02 35.49
N SER A 221 8.30 14.83 35.53
CA SER A 221 8.72 14.19 36.78
C SER A 221 9.83 14.94 37.51
N ARG A 222 10.57 15.77 36.77
CA ARG A 222 11.68 16.60 37.28
C ARG A 222 11.30 18.07 37.51
N GLU A 223 10.04 18.39 37.34
CA GLU A 223 9.55 19.75 37.58
C GLU A 223 9.67 20.13 39.06
N ASP A 224 10.22 21.29 39.36
CA ASP A 224 10.41 21.76 40.74
C ASP A 224 9.07 22.12 41.42
N ASN A 225 8.07 22.58 40.63
CA ASN A 225 6.75 22.87 41.10
C ASN A 225 5.97 21.59 41.43
N LEU A 226 5.71 21.36 42.71
CA LEU A 226 5.00 20.18 43.22
C LEU A 226 3.58 20.08 42.62
N LEU A 227 2.90 21.19 42.42
CA LEU A 227 1.55 21.23 41.86
C LEU A 227 1.56 20.77 40.40
N MET A 228 2.48 21.28 39.57
CA MET A 228 2.64 20.83 38.19
C MET A 228 2.91 19.32 38.09
N ARG A 229 3.83 18.81 38.93
CA ARG A 229 4.05 17.34 38.97
C ARG A 229 2.79 16.56 39.29
N ARG A 230 2.03 17.01 40.28
CA ARG A 230 0.81 16.31 40.70
C ARG A 230 -0.28 16.35 39.64
N VAL A 231 -0.42 17.47 38.92
CA VAL A 231 -1.34 17.60 37.79
C VAL A 231 -0.90 16.70 36.64
N ALA A 232 0.39 16.60 36.34
CA ALA A 232 0.93 15.72 35.34
C ALA A 232 0.60 14.23 35.62
N GLU A 233 0.80 13.79 36.88
CA GLU A 233 0.45 12.43 37.32
C GLU A 233 -1.07 12.13 37.17
N LEU A 234 -1.92 13.11 37.49
CA LEU A 234 -3.37 12.94 37.46
C LEU A 234 -3.94 12.92 36.04
N LEU A 235 -3.30 13.60 35.10
CA LEU A 235 -3.75 13.78 33.71
C LEU A 235 -2.87 13.04 32.68
N GLU A 236 -2.08 12.04 33.10
CA GLU A 236 -1.17 11.29 32.24
C GLU A 236 -1.86 10.70 31.02
N ASP A 237 -3.08 10.20 31.19
CA ASP A 237 -3.90 9.59 30.13
C ASP A 237 -4.77 10.61 29.37
N GLU A 238 -4.71 11.90 29.72
CA GLU A 238 -5.54 12.97 29.14
C GLU A 238 -4.70 14.14 28.62
N PRO A 239 -3.99 13.96 27.50
CA PRO A 239 -2.98 14.93 27.02
C PRO A 239 -3.52 16.34 26.76
N LYS A 240 -4.74 16.47 26.26
CA LYS A 240 -5.39 17.79 26.08
C LYS A 240 -5.66 18.48 27.40
N ALA A 241 -6.21 17.75 28.37
CA ALA A 241 -6.49 18.29 29.69
C ALA A 241 -5.19 18.69 30.41
N LEU A 242 -4.14 17.88 30.25
CA LEU A 242 -2.80 18.18 30.79
C LEU A 242 -2.27 19.49 30.19
N ALA A 243 -2.32 19.68 28.88
CA ALA A 243 -1.83 20.91 28.26
C ALA A 243 -2.56 22.15 28.78
N TYR A 244 -3.89 22.16 28.81
CA TYR A 244 -4.67 23.26 29.37
C TYR A 244 -4.35 23.55 30.83
N ALA A 245 -4.20 22.52 31.65
CA ALA A 245 -3.89 22.67 33.07
C ALA A 245 -2.50 23.26 33.29
N MET A 246 -1.51 22.81 32.50
CA MET A 246 -0.13 23.32 32.60
C MET A 246 -0.02 24.77 32.16
N GLU A 247 -0.64 25.16 31.06
CA GLU A 247 -0.71 26.57 30.63
C GLU A 247 -1.34 27.46 31.69
N ALA A 248 -2.45 27.01 32.30
CA ALA A 248 -3.10 27.78 33.34
C ALA A 248 -2.19 27.99 34.58
N LEU A 249 -1.39 26.99 34.91
CA LEU A 249 -0.42 27.06 36.01
C LEU A 249 0.72 28.02 35.69
N GLU A 250 1.32 27.95 34.48
CA GLU A 250 2.37 28.91 34.07
C GLU A 250 1.86 30.35 34.07
N LEU A 251 0.68 30.60 33.50
CA LEU A 251 0.07 31.93 33.52
C LEU A 251 -0.22 32.45 34.93
N SER A 252 -0.46 31.56 35.90
CA SER A 252 -0.66 31.96 37.30
C SER A 252 0.65 32.39 37.98
N GLU A 253 1.76 31.70 37.66
CA GLU A 253 3.09 32.05 38.18
C GLU A 253 3.60 33.38 37.63
N GLU A 254 3.38 33.70 36.36
CA GLU A 254 3.77 34.97 35.74
C GLU A 254 3.02 36.18 36.34
N ARG A 255 1.85 36.00 36.93
CA ARG A 255 1.09 37.07 37.57
C ARG A 255 1.47 37.37 39.01
N GLU A 256 2.22 36.46 39.64
CA GLU A 256 2.68 36.64 41.03
C GLU A 256 4.07 37.33 41.12
N VAL A 257 4.71 37.60 40.00
CA VAL A 257 5.97 38.34 39.86
C VAL A 257 5.70 39.79 39.46
#